data_e0993d8fc7b5e349d6fd8da22d919705
#
_entry.id   e0993d8fc7b5e349d6fd8da22d919705
#
_cell.length_a   1.000
_cell.length_b   1.000
_cell.length_c   1.000
_cell.angle_alpha   90.00
_cell.angle_beta   90.00
_cell.angle_gamma   90.00
#
_symmetry.space_group_name_H-M   'P 1'
#
loop_
_entity.id
_entity.type
_entity.pdbx_description
1 polymer ?
#
loop_
_entity_poly.entity_id
_entity_poly.type
_entity_poly.pdbx_seq_one_letter_code
_entity_poly.pdbx_strand_id
1 'polypeptide(L)'
;MNVLLILSMGRIAGVTAAETRERLLRAAADVFADRGYDGTRVADIAAAAGVSNGALYAHFGSKAELLVAALRTHGRRLLADLFAADPDRSITELLLVIGRSLPKRRDPCGNLVVEGLVAARRDQDVARPMRDYMGERADWLAELIRAAQADVEVDRALSPDAIAHFCLSLAMGTALVTPALHPVDDDEWGLLLGRIVAALAPSAVSAQAGAAQ
;
A
#
# COMPACT_ATOMS: atom_id res chain seq x y z
N MET A 1 -1.55 -29.37 -51.87
CA MET A 1 -0.38 -29.27 -50.95
C MET A 1 -0.67 -28.10 -50.00
N ASN A 2 -0.80 -28.43 -48.70
CA ASN A 2 -1.54 -27.79 -47.64
C ASN A 2 -1.13 -26.33 -47.27
N VAL A 3 -2.07 -25.39 -47.41
CA VAL A 3 -2.01 -24.04 -46.87
C VAL A 3 -2.55 -23.96 -45.42
N LEU A 4 -2.71 -25.08 -44.76
CA LEU A 4 -3.35 -25.17 -43.41
C LEU A 4 -2.35 -25.24 -42.23
N LEU A 5 -1.08 -24.92 -42.42
CA LEU A 5 -0.04 -25.13 -41.39
C LEU A 5 0.62 -23.85 -40.85
N ILE A 6 0.11 -22.65 -41.11
CA ILE A 6 0.77 -21.39 -40.66
C ILE A 6 -0.07 -20.58 -39.65
N LEU A 7 -1.20 -21.09 -39.18
CA LEU A 7 -2.04 -20.39 -38.18
C LEU A 7 -2.07 -21.03 -36.81
N SER A 8 -1.04 -21.80 -36.43
CA SER A 8 -0.92 -22.38 -35.10
C SER A 8 0.36 -21.90 -34.40
N MET A 9 0.57 -20.59 -34.28
CA MET A 9 1.56 -20.07 -33.31
C MET A 9 0.83 -19.56 -32.08
N GLY A 10 0.66 -20.47 -31.13
CA GLY A 10 0.94 -20.24 -29.71
C GLY A 10 -0.06 -19.42 -28.92
N ARG A 11 -1.34 -19.79 -28.95
CA ARG A 11 -2.16 -19.60 -27.77
C ARG A 11 -1.74 -20.72 -26.79
N ILE A 12 -0.94 -20.37 -25.77
CA ILE A 12 -0.69 -21.29 -24.66
C ILE A 12 -2.04 -21.63 -24.07
N ALA A 13 -2.51 -22.85 -24.35
CA ALA A 13 -3.78 -23.37 -23.89
C ALA A 13 -3.72 -23.42 -22.34
N GLY A 14 -4.57 -22.64 -21.66
CA GLY A 14 -4.82 -22.79 -20.23
C GLY A 14 -4.64 -21.57 -19.34
N VAL A 15 -3.98 -20.48 -19.76
CA VAL A 15 -3.83 -19.30 -18.90
C VAL A 15 -4.94 -18.29 -19.20
N THR A 16 -5.77 -18.00 -18.20
CA THR A 16 -6.85 -17.02 -18.31
C THR A 16 -6.31 -15.58 -18.35
N ALA A 17 -7.11 -14.63 -18.84
CA ALA A 17 -6.74 -13.22 -18.81
C ALA A 17 -6.52 -12.72 -17.37
N ALA A 18 -7.27 -13.25 -16.40
CA ALA A 18 -7.11 -12.94 -14.99
C ALA A 18 -5.77 -13.44 -14.43
N GLU A 19 -5.38 -14.68 -14.75
CA GLU A 19 -4.07 -15.24 -14.34
C GLU A 19 -2.91 -14.49 -15.00
N THR A 20 -3.03 -14.10 -16.26
CA THR A 20 -2.03 -13.27 -16.95
C THR A 20 -1.88 -11.94 -16.25
N ARG A 21 -2.99 -11.29 -15.91
CA ARG A 21 -3.00 -10.02 -15.20
C ARG A 21 -2.34 -10.14 -13.81
N GLU A 22 -2.62 -11.19 -13.07
CA GLU A 22 -2.02 -11.43 -11.75
C GLU A 22 -0.50 -11.67 -11.85
N ARG A 23 -0.05 -12.44 -12.83
CA ARG A 23 1.39 -12.65 -13.10
C ARG A 23 2.09 -11.33 -13.43
N LEU A 24 1.47 -10.49 -14.25
CA LEU A 24 1.99 -9.16 -14.59
C LEU A 24 2.10 -8.25 -13.36
N LEU A 25 1.08 -8.24 -12.49
CA LEU A 25 1.10 -7.42 -11.27
C LEU A 25 2.17 -7.87 -10.28
N ARG A 26 2.39 -9.18 -10.15
CA ARG A 26 3.45 -9.73 -9.30
C ARG A 26 4.83 -9.37 -9.84
N ALA A 27 5.07 -9.66 -11.12
CA ALA A 27 6.33 -9.31 -11.77
C ALA A 27 6.62 -7.80 -11.76
N ALA A 28 5.59 -6.97 -11.94
CA ALA A 28 5.72 -5.52 -11.86
C ALA A 28 6.17 -5.07 -10.46
N ALA A 29 5.56 -5.62 -9.40
CA ALA A 29 5.95 -5.27 -8.04
C ALA A 29 7.41 -5.61 -7.76
N ASP A 30 7.85 -6.81 -8.17
CA ASP A 30 9.23 -7.26 -7.96
C ASP A 30 10.24 -6.41 -8.75
N VAL A 31 9.96 -6.17 -10.03
CA VAL A 31 10.88 -5.41 -10.91
C VAL A 31 10.95 -3.93 -10.51
N PHE A 32 9.82 -3.30 -10.16
CA PHE A 32 9.82 -1.92 -9.69
C PHE A 32 10.50 -1.78 -8.33
N ALA A 33 10.34 -2.75 -7.42
CA ALA A 33 11.02 -2.74 -6.12
C ALA A 33 12.54 -2.87 -6.25
N ASP A 34 13.02 -3.65 -7.24
CA ASP A 34 14.45 -3.89 -7.48
C ASP A 34 15.13 -2.72 -8.23
N ARG A 35 14.46 -2.16 -9.26
CA ARG A 35 15.09 -1.22 -10.21
C ARG A 35 14.55 0.20 -10.12
N GLY A 36 13.57 0.45 -9.27
CA GLY A 36 12.84 1.70 -9.23
C GLY A 36 11.92 1.90 -10.44
N TYR A 37 11.11 2.95 -10.40
CA TYR A 37 10.20 3.26 -11.51
C TYR A 37 10.96 3.68 -12.78
N ASP A 38 11.92 4.60 -12.66
CA ASP A 38 12.64 5.15 -13.82
C ASP A 38 13.54 4.10 -14.48
N GLY A 39 14.21 3.24 -13.68
CA GLY A 39 15.10 2.18 -14.15
C GLY A 39 14.37 0.99 -14.79
N THR A 40 13.05 0.88 -14.64
CA THR A 40 12.27 -0.24 -15.15
C THR A 40 11.74 0.01 -16.56
N ARG A 41 11.95 -0.95 -17.46
CA ARG A 41 11.30 -0.99 -18.78
C ARG A 41 10.10 -1.95 -18.75
N VAL A 42 9.04 -1.60 -19.45
CA VAL A 42 7.84 -2.47 -19.59
C VAL A 42 8.20 -3.86 -20.14
N ALA A 43 9.19 -3.92 -21.04
CA ALA A 43 9.69 -5.18 -21.59
C ALA A 43 10.30 -6.10 -20.53
N ASP A 44 10.97 -5.56 -19.51
CA ASP A 44 11.57 -6.35 -18.41
C ASP A 44 10.46 -7.00 -17.56
N ILE A 45 9.38 -6.26 -17.30
CA ILE A 45 8.20 -6.78 -16.59
C ILE A 45 7.51 -7.87 -17.40
N ALA A 46 7.30 -7.67 -18.70
CA ALA A 46 6.70 -8.66 -19.57
C ALA A 46 7.53 -9.95 -19.62
N ALA A 47 8.86 -9.83 -19.73
CA ALA A 47 9.78 -10.95 -19.69
C ALA A 47 9.72 -11.69 -18.33
N ALA A 48 9.75 -10.97 -17.21
CA ALA A 48 9.64 -11.54 -15.85
C ALA A 48 8.29 -12.27 -15.64
N ALA A 49 7.21 -11.73 -16.22
CA ALA A 49 5.89 -12.37 -16.20
C ALA A 49 5.76 -13.53 -17.20
N GLY A 50 6.72 -13.75 -18.10
CA GLY A 50 6.66 -14.76 -19.15
C GLY A 50 5.57 -14.51 -20.19
N VAL A 51 5.34 -13.23 -20.56
CA VAL A 51 4.36 -12.81 -21.56
C VAL A 51 5.00 -11.88 -22.59
N SER A 52 4.32 -11.65 -23.72
CA SER A 52 4.76 -10.65 -24.71
C SER A 52 4.41 -9.23 -24.26
N ASN A 53 5.14 -8.24 -24.79
CA ASN A 53 4.80 -6.82 -24.59
C ASN A 53 3.37 -6.49 -25.06
N GLY A 54 2.92 -7.09 -26.15
CA GLY A 54 1.55 -6.92 -26.65
C GLY A 54 0.50 -7.42 -25.65
N ALA A 55 0.76 -8.55 -24.98
CA ALA A 55 -0.11 -9.07 -23.94
C ALA A 55 -0.13 -8.14 -22.72
N LEU A 56 0.99 -7.56 -22.34
CA LEU A 56 1.04 -6.59 -21.24
C LEU A 56 0.21 -5.34 -21.58
N TYR A 57 0.39 -4.76 -22.77
CA TYR A 57 -0.36 -3.57 -23.21
C TYR A 57 -1.85 -3.83 -23.45
N ALA A 58 -2.28 -5.09 -23.63
CA ALA A 58 -3.68 -5.47 -23.63
C ALA A 58 -4.33 -5.36 -22.24
N HIS A 59 -3.52 -5.40 -21.15
CA HIS A 59 -3.99 -5.32 -19.77
C HIS A 59 -3.78 -3.96 -19.11
N PHE A 60 -2.75 -3.22 -19.52
CA PHE A 60 -2.34 -1.95 -18.91
C PHE A 60 -1.92 -0.94 -19.98
N GLY A 61 -2.56 0.23 -19.98
CA GLY A 61 -2.32 1.26 -20.98
C GLY A 61 -0.98 1.98 -20.82
N SER A 62 -0.37 1.94 -19.61
CA SER A 62 0.90 2.62 -19.33
C SER A 62 1.70 1.94 -18.23
N LYS A 63 3.00 2.28 -18.13
CA LYS A 63 3.88 1.88 -17.01
C LYS A 63 3.36 2.42 -15.66
N ALA A 64 2.81 3.64 -15.65
CA ALA A 64 2.24 4.27 -14.48
C ALA A 64 0.98 3.52 -13.98
N GLU A 65 0.09 3.16 -14.90
CA GLU A 65 -1.09 2.35 -14.57
C GLU A 65 -0.70 0.98 -13.98
N LEU A 66 0.29 0.33 -14.58
CA LEU A 66 0.81 -0.95 -14.08
C LEU A 66 1.39 -0.82 -12.67
N LEU A 67 2.16 0.24 -12.39
CA LEU A 67 2.71 0.51 -11.05
C LEU A 67 1.59 0.64 -10.01
N VAL A 68 0.60 1.50 -10.26
CA VAL A 68 -0.49 1.74 -9.30
C VAL A 68 -1.37 0.51 -9.14
N ALA A 69 -1.61 -0.26 -10.21
CA ALA A 69 -2.34 -1.52 -10.12
C ALA A 69 -1.58 -2.57 -9.28
N ALA A 70 -0.26 -2.63 -9.38
CA ALA A 70 0.58 -3.47 -8.53
C ALA A 70 0.50 -3.04 -7.06
N LEU A 71 0.61 -1.74 -6.77
CA LEU A 71 0.46 -1.17 -5.43
C LEU A 71 -0.89 -1.50 -4.80
N ARG A 72 -1.99 -1.30 -5.54
CA ARG A 72 -3.35 -1.62 -5.06
C ARG A 72 -3.52 -3.10 -4.72
N THR A 73 -2.93 -3.98 -5.52
CA THR A 73 -3.01 -5.43 -5.28
C THR A 73 -2.26 -5.84 -4.02
N HIS A 74 -1.04 -5.36 -3.83
CA HIS A 74 -0.23 -5.66 -2.65
C HIS A 74 -0.81 -5.03 -1.38
N GLY A 75 -1.24 -3.78 -1.43
CA GLY A 75 -1.84 -3.09 -0.29
C GLY A 75 -3.11 -3.75 0.23
N ARG A 76 -3.99 -4.25 -0.67
CA ARG A 76 -5.20 -4.98 -0.29
C ARG A 76 -4.89 -6.33 0.38
N ARG A 77 -3.90 -7.07 -0.09
CA ARG A 77 -3.49 -8.34 0.52
C ARG A 77 -3.02 -8.14 1.95
N LEU A 78 -2.14 -7.17 2.16
CA LEU A 78 -1.62 -6.87 3.49
C LEU A 78 -2.74 -6.54 4.49
N LEU A 79 -3.69 -5.70 4.10
CA LEU A 79 -4.82 -5.34 4.96
C LEU A 79 -5.72 -6.55 5.23
N ALA A 80 -6.03 -7.33 4.19
CA ALA A 80 -6.82 -8.55 4.34
C ALA A 80 -6.17 -9.53 5.33
N ASP A 81 -4.85 -9.72 5.26
CA ASP A 81 -4.11 -10.59 6.17
C ASP A 81 -4.15 -10.08 7.61
N LEU A 82 -4.05 -8.75 7.82
CA LEU A 82 -4.12 -8.15 9.15
C LEU A 82 -5.49 -8.30 9.80
N PHE A 83 -6.57 -8.10 9.04
CA PHE A 83 -7.94 -8.29 9.54
C PHE A 83 -8.31 -9.76 9.70
N ALA A 84 -7.81 -10.65 8.84
CA ALA A 84 -8.05 -12.09 8.98
C ALA A 84 -7.37 -12.69 10.21
N ALA A 85 -6.23 -12.12 10.64
CA ALA A 85 -5.49 -12.59 11.79
C ALA A 85 -6.25 -12.35 13.12
N ASP A 86 -7.03 -11.27 13.20
CA ASP A 86 -7.83 -10.92 14.37
C ASP A 86 -8.95 -9.95 13.97
N PRO A 87 -10.15 -10.47 13.67
CA PRO A 87 -11.27 -9.65 13.22
C PRO A 87 -11.87 -8.73 14.30
N ASP A 88 -11.67 -9.08 15.59
CA ASP A 88 -12.23 -8.37 16.74
C ASP A 88 -11.25 -7.33 17.33
N ARG A 89 -10.08 -7.18 16.68
CA ARG A 89 -9.05 -6.24 17.14
C ARG A 89 -9.51 -4.80 17.04
N SER A 90 -9.28 -4.03 18.10
CA SER A 90 -9.56 -2.61 18.11
C SER A 90 -8.68 -1.85 17.11
N ILE A 91 -9.15 -0.69 16.64
CA ILE A 91 -8.42 0.14 15.68
C ILE A 91 -7.11 0.66 16.30
N THR A 92 -7.12 0.99 17.59
CA THR A 92 -5.93 1.43 18.31
C THR A 92 -4.88 0.33 18.41
N GLU A 93 -5.29 -0.91 18.65
CA GLU A 93 -4.40 -2.08 18.61
C GLU A 93 -3.86 -2.35 17.22
N LEU A 94 -4.69 -2.19 16.17
CA LEU A 94 -4.26 -2.32 14.79
C LEU A 94 -3.19 -1.29 14.44
N LEU A 95 -3.38 -0.03 14.84
CA LEU A 95 -2.39 1.04 14.65
C LEU A 95 -1.06 0.72 15.36
N LEU A 96 -1.11 0.15 16.57
CA LEU A 96 0.08 -0.28 17.30
C LEU A 96 0.81 -1.41 16.59
N VAL A 97 0.09 -2.45 16.16
CA VAL A 97 0.69 -3.60 15.45
C VAL A 97 1.36 -3.16 14.15
N ILE A 98 0.67 -2.35 13.35
CA ILE A 98 1.23 -1.81 12.11
C ILE A 98 2.42 -0.93 12.43
N GLY A 99 2.29 0.02 13.35
CA GLY A 99 3.33 0.97 13.70
C GLY A 99 4.60 0.30 14.21
N ARG A 100 4.49 -0.74 15.05
CA ARG A 100 5.63 -1.52 15.55
C ARG A 100 6.36 -2.28 14.44
N SER A 101 5.67 -2.63 13.37
CA SER A 101 6.28 -3.34 12.25
C SER A 101 7.02 -2.41 11.27
N LEU A 102 6.77 -1.10 11.27
CA LEU A 102 7.28 -0.17 10.27
C LEU A 102 8.82 -0.18 10.15
N PRO A 103 9.63 -0.10 11.24
CA PRO A 103 11.08 -0.11 11.09
C PRO A 103 11.65 -1.46 10.64
N LYS A 104 10.92 -2.56 10.87
CA LYS A 104 11.34 -3.93 10.53
C LYS A 104 10.98 -4.34 9.11
N ARG A 105 10.05 -3.60 8.49
CA ARG A 105 9.50 -3.97 7.19
C ARG A 105 10.51 -3.70 6.09
N ARG A 106 11.19 -4.74 5.68
CA ARG A 106 11.74 -4.85 4.32
C ARG A 106 10.59 -5.24 3.37
N ASP A 107 9.52 -4.45 3.41
CA ASP A 107 8.36 -4.71 2.57
C ASP A 107 8.63 -4.15 1.16
N PRO A 108 8.71 -4.98 0.13
CA PRO A 108 8.82 -4.52 -1.24
C PRO A 108 7.71 -3.52 -1.60
N CYS A 109 6.52 -3.65 -1.01
CA CYS A 109 5.40 -2.75 -1.24
C CYS A 109 5.64 -1.35 -0.64
N GLY A 110 6.25 -1.24 0.55
CA GLY A 110 6.60 0.05 1.13
C GLY A 110 7.61 0.81 0.26
N ASN A 111 8.63 0.12 -0.21
CA ASN A 111 9.59 0.68 -1.15
C ASN A 111 8.92 1.08 -2.47
N LEU A 112 8.00 0.26 -2.98
CA LEU A 112 7.28 0.54 -4.20
C LEU A 112 6.38 1.79 -4.09
N VAL A 113 5.74 2.04 -2.95
CA VAL A 113 4.98 3.27 -2.71
C VAL A 113 5.91 4.49 -2.72
N VAL A 114 7.06 4.40 -2.04
CA VAL A 114 8.07 5.47 -2.03
C VAL A 114 8.57 5.76 -3.43
N GLU A 115 8.89 4.74 -4.22
CA GLU A 115 9.29 4.88 -5.63
C GLU A 115 8.20 5.59 -6.46
N GLY A 116 6.95 5.18 -6.30
CA GLY A 116 5.81 5.82 -6.96
C GLY A 116 5.65 7.29 -6.57
N LEU A 117 5.82 7.63 -5.29
CA LEU A 117 5.76 9.02 -4.81
C LEU A 117 6.92 9.87 -5.34
N VAL A 118 8.13 9.32 -5.42
CA VAL A 118 9.30 10.01 -5.99
C VAL A 118 9.10 10.22 -7.49
N ALA A 119 8.66 9.20 -8.24
CA ALA A 119 8.35 9.32 -9.66
C ALA A 119 7.24 10.35 -9.93
N ALA A 120 6.20 10.39 -9.10
CA ALA A 120 5.09 11.34 -9.21
C ALA A 120 5.52 12.82 -9.11
N ARG A 121 6.67 13.11 -8.52
CA ARG A 121 7.22 14.49 -8.46
C ARG A 121 7.78 14.98 -9.79
N ARG A 122 8.10 14.07 -10.71
CA ARG A 122 8.77 14.34 -11.98
C ARG A 122 7.92 14.01 -13.20
N ASP A 123 6.98 13.06 -13.02
CA ASP A 123 6.15 12.50 -14.10
C ASP A 123 4.67 12.73 -13.79
N GLN A 124 4.00 13.55 -14.61
CA GLN A 124 2.57 13.88 -14.46
C GLN A 124 1.68 12.66 -14.72
N ASP A 125 2.11 11.71 -15.55
CA ASP A 125 1.36 10.49 -15.83
C ASP A 125 1.35 9.56 -14.60
N VAL A 126 2.36 9.67 -13.74
CA VAL A 126 2.41 8.98 -12.43
C VAL A 126 1.71 9.77 -11.34
N ALA A 127 1.80 11.11 -11.37
CA ALA A 127 1.33 11.99 -10.30
C ALA A 127 -0.18 11.83 -10.03
N ARG A 128 -1.00 11.77 -11.07
CA ARG A 128 -2.45 11.63 -10.93
C ARG A 128 -2.85 10.27 -10.34
N PRO A 129 -2.45 9.11 -10.92
CA PRO A 129 -2.79 7.81 -10.34
C PRO A 129 -2.25 7.60 -8.91
N MET A 130 -1.07 8.16 -8.59
CA MET A 130 -0.52 8.09 -7.23
C MET A 130 -1.31 8.93 -6.24
N ARG A 131 -1.80 10.11 -6.65
CA ARG A 131 -2.67 10.95 -5.82
C ARG A 131 -3.98 10.23 -5.51
N ASP A 132 -4.60 9.62 -6.52
CA ASP A 132 -5.83 8.87 -6.36
C ASP A 132 -5.62 7.66 -5.42
N TYR A 133 -4.51 6.93 -5.59
CA TYR A 133 -4.13 5.80 -4.72
C TYR A 133 -3.91 6.23 -3.27
N MET A 134 -3.18 7.32 -3.03
CA MET A 134 -2.93 7.82 -1.67
C MET A 134 -4.19 8.40 -1.03
N GLY A 135 -5.05 9.07 -1.82
CA GLY A 135 -6.35 9.54 -1.37
C GLY A 135 -7.24 8.39 -0.90
N GLU A 136 -7.41 7.34 -1.72
CA GLU A 136 -8.16 6.12 -1.34
C GLU A 136 -7.69 5.53 -0.01
N ARG A 137 -6.38 5.54 0.26
CA ARG A 137 -5.81 5.02 1.51
C ARG A 137 -6.07 5.96 2.69
N ALA A 138 -6.00 7.27 2.47
CA ALA A 138 -6.31 8.26 3.49
C ALA A 138 -7.78 8.19 3.88
N ASP A 139 -8.67 8.14 2.91
CA ASP A 139 -10.12 8.05 3.13
C ASP A 139 -10.47 6.76 3.89
N TRP A 140 -9.92 5.62 3.46
CA TRP A 140 -10.12 4.35 4.15
C TRP A 140 -9.66 4.39 5.61
N LEU A 141 -8.48 4.94 5.88
CA LEU A 141 -7.96 5.05 7.25
C LEU A 141 -8.79 6.02 8.08
N ALA A 142 -9.22 7.14 7.51
CA ALA A 142 -10.10 8.09 8.18
C ALA A 142 -11.46 7.45 8.56
N GLU A 143 -12.01 6.57 7.71
CA GLU A 143 -13.23 5.81 8.05
C GLU A 143 -13.01 4.87 9.24
N LEU A 144 -11.87 4.16 9.30
CA LEU A 144 -11.52 3.34 10.46
C LEU A 144 -11.41 4.17 11.74
N ILE A 145 -10.80 5.36 11.66
CA ILE A 145 -10.71 6.26 12.82
C ILE A 145 -12.09 6.76 13.24
N ARG A 146 -13.00 7.07 12.31
CA ARG A 146 -14.40 7.44 12.62
C ARG A 146 -15.12 6.30 13.35
N ALA A 147 -14.91 5.05 12.93
CA ALA A 147 -15.46 3.89 13.64
C ALA A 147 -14.92 3.80 15.07
N ALA A 148 -13.59 3.95 15.27
CA ALA A 148 -12.99 3.97 16.59
C ALA A 148 -13.49 5.13 17.47
N GLN A 149 -13.82 6.27 16.88
CA GLN A 149 -14.47 7.39 17.60
C GLN A 149 -15.91 7.07 18.00
N ALA A 150 -16.65 6.31 17.19
CA ALA A 150 -17.99 5.84 17.56
C ALA A 150 -17.93 4.89 18.76
N ASP A 151 -16.93 4.02 18.81
CA ASP A 151 -16.68 3.04 19.87
C ASP A 151 -15.93 3.64 21.09
N VAL A 152 -15.73 4.97 21.09
CA VAL A 152 -15.06 5.70 22.20
C VAL A 152 -13.60 5.30 22.44
N GLU A 153 -12.95 4.68 21.47
CA GLU A 153 -11.52 4.36 21.52
C GLU A 153 -10.64 5.58 21.21
N VAL A 154 -11.13 6.48 20.33
CA VAL A 154 -10.41 7.69 19.90
C VAL A 154 -11.23 8.93 20.25
N ASP A 155 -10.53 9.99 20.71
CA ASP A 155 -11.15 11.26 21.07
C ASP A 155 -11.83 11.91 19.85
N ARG A 156 -13.11 12.23 19.97
CA ARG A 156 -13.93 12.87 18.93
C ARG A 156 -13.48 14.31 18.60
N ALA A 157 -12.69 14.94 19.47
CA ALA A 157 -12.10 16.24 19.19
C ALA A 157 -10.98 16.19 18.16
N LEU A 158 -10.39 15.01 17.91
CA LEU A 158 -9.33 14.82 16.93
C LEU A 158 -9.90 14.59 15.54
N SER A 159 -9.34 15.26 14.53
CA SER A 159 -9.75 15.06 13.13
C SER A 159 -9.33 13.67 12.64
N PRO A 160 -10.24 12.82 12.15
CA PRO A 160 -9.89 11.53 11.54
C PRO A 160 -8.91 11.68 10.36
N ASP A 161 -9.11 12.72 9.55
CA ASP A 161 -8.25 12.99 8.39
C ASP A 161 -6.84 13.40 8.82
N ALA A 162 -6.71 14.15 9.93
CA ALA A 162 -5.40 14.52 10.48
C ALA A 162 -4.65 13.28 11.02
N ILE A 163 -5.35 12.38 11.73
CA ILE A 163 -4.77 11.13 12.21
C ILE A 163 -4.36 10.24 11.03
N ALA A 164 -5.21 10.11 10.01
CA ALA A 164 -4.90 9.34 8.81
C ALA A 164 -3.67 9.90 8.10
N HIS A 165 -3.59 11.22 7.95
CA HIS A 165 -2.43 11.90 7.36
C HIS A 165 -1.14 11.63 8.16
N PHE A 166 -1.21 11.74 9.49
CA PHE A 166 -0.07 11.45 10.37
C PHE A 166 0.40 10.00 10.22
N CYS A 167 -0.51 9.02 10.25
CA CYS A 167 -0.17 7.60 10.11
C CYS A 167 0.48 7.29 8.75
N LEU A 168 -0.07 7.83 7.66
CA LEU A 168 0.52 7.66 6.33
C LEU A 168 1.89 8.32 6.21
N SER A 169 2.05 9.52 6.76
CA SER A 169 3.33 10.24 6.77
C SER A 169 4.38 9.48 7.58
N LEU A 170 4.01 8.94 8.75
CA LEU A 170 4.90 8.11 9.56
C LEU A 170 5.33 6.84 8.80
N ALA A 171 4.38 6.14 8.16
CA ALA A 171 4.68 4.94 7.40
C ALA A 171 5.62 5.21 6.22
N MET A 172 5.36 6.27 5.44
CA MET A 172 6.20 6.65 4.30
C MET A 172 7.56 7.20 4.74
N GLY A 173 7.59 8.03 5.78
CA GLY A 173 8.82 8.54 6.36
C GLY A 173 9.71 7.40 6.87
N THR A 174 9.13 6.45 7.59
CA THR A 174 9.87 5.28 8.10
C THR A 174 10.41 4.43 6.94
N ALA A 175 9.60 4.13 5.92
CA ALA A 175 10.05 3.38 4.76
C ALA A 175 11.22 4.04 4.02
N LEU A 176 11.23 5.38 3.97
CA LEU A 176 12.27 6.16 3.30
C LEU A 176 13.56 6.28 4.12
N VAL A 177 13.45 6.52 5.44
CA VAL A 177 14.60 6.91 6.26
C VAL A 177 15.24 5.76 7.02
N THR A 178 14.49 4.70 7.36
CA THR A 178 15.01 3.56 8.15
C THR A 178 16.26 2.93 7.56
N PRO A 179 16.39 2.74 6.21
CA PRO A 179 17.61 2.17 5.65
C PRO A 179 18.87 3.01 5.87
N ALA A 180 18.71 4.32 6.13
CA ALA A 180 19.80 5.28 6.34
C ALA A 180 20.05 5.62 7.82
N LEU A 181 19.20 5.13 8.73
CA LEU A 181 19.32 5.38 10.17
C LEU A 181 19.94 4.19 10.90
N HIS A 182 20.47 4.46 12.09
CA HIS A 182 20.84 3.39 13.03
C HIS A 182 19.56 2.63 13.46
N PRO A 183 19.65 1.30 13.64
CA PRO A 183 18.54 0.53 14.18
C PRO A 183 18.06 1.09 15.51
N VAL A 184 16.75 1.15 15.69
CA VAL A 184 16.10 1.50 16.95
C VAL A 184 15.73 0.21 17.66
N ASP A 185 15.88 0.19 18.98
CA ASP A 185 15.43 -0.92 19.81
C ASP A 185 13.91 -1.09 19.72
N ASP A 186 13.47 -2.33 19.61
CA ASP A 186 12.06 -2.67 19.39
C ASP A 186 11.16 -2.26 20.55
N ASP A 187 11.66 -2.38 21.79
CA ASP A 187 10.90 -2.05 22.99
C ASP A 187 10.81 -0.53 23.16
N GLU A 188 11.90 0.18 22.86
CA GLU A 188 11.91 1.66 22.86
C GLU A 188 10.96 2.22 21.81
N TRP A 189 11.00 1.68 20.58
CA TRP A 189 10.08 2.05 19.51
C TRP A 189 8.63 1.73 19.88
N GLY A 190 8.38 0.53 20.41
CA GLY A 190 7.06 0.10 20.85
C GLY A 190 6.50 0.93 22.00
N LEU A 191 7.35 1.36 22.95
CA LEU A 191 6.96 2.24 24.05
C LEU A 191 6.57 3.63 23.55
N LEU A 192 7.36 4.21 22.63
CA LEU A 192 7.05 5.51 22.03
C LEU A 192 5.71 5.48 21.31
N LEU A 193 5.49 4.49 20.45
CA LEU A 193 4.23 4.32 19.72
C LEU A 193 3.05 4.10 20.66
N GLY A 194 3.23 3.28 21.71
CA GLY A 194 2.19 3.07 22.69
C GLY A 194 1.73 4.36 23.37
N ARG A 195 2.65 5.27 23.66
CA ARG A 195 2.32 6.59 24.22
C ARG A 195 1.61 7.49 23.20
N ILE A 196 2.04 7.46 21.94
CA ILE A 196 1.39 8.22 20.86
C ILE A 196 -0.05 7.75 20.67
N VAL A 197 -0.27 6.43 20.58
CA VAL A 197 -1.62 5.86 20.41
C VAL A 197 -2.48 6.11 21.64
N ALA A 198 -1.92 5.98 22.85
CA ALA A 198 -2.66 6.29 24.08
C ALA A 198 -3.08 7.77 24.16
N ALA A 199 -2.33 8.68 23.55
CA ALA A 199 -2.71 10.10 23.48
C ALA A 199 -3.88 10.36 22.49
N LEU A 200 -4.28 9.39 21.68
CA LEU A 200 -5.49 9.48 20.84
C LEU A 200 -6.77 9.14 21.62
N ALA A 201 -6.65 8.52 22.81
CA ALA A 201 -7.81 8.17 23.62
C ALA A 201 -8.50 9.43 24.19
N PRO A 202 -9.83 9.36 24.45
CA PRO A 202 -10.56 10.49 25.05
C PRO A 202 -9.90 10.95 26.35
N SER A 203 -9.63 12.24 26.46
CA SER A 203 -9.16 12.81 27.73
C SER A 203 -10.29 12.87 28.75
N ALA A 204 -9.95 12.75 30.04
CA ALA A 204 -10.94 12.83 31.12
C ALA A 204 -11.79 14.14 31.08
N VAL A 205 -11.25 15.20 30.46
CA VAL A 205 -11.94 16.48 30.26
C VAL A 205 -13.00 16.39 29.15
N SER A 206 -12.71 15.65 28.07
CA SER A 206 -13.64 15.47 26.94
C SER A 206 -14.82 14.58 27.31
N ALA A 207 -14.60 13.59 28.19
CA ALA A 207 -15.65 12.67 28.65
C ALA A 207 -16.74 13.38 29.49
N GLN A 208 -16.40 14.43 30.24
CA GLN A 208 -17.36 15.21 31.05
C GLN A 208 -18.21 16.17 30.21
N ALA A 209 -17.70 16.70 29.10
CA ALA A 209 -18.45 17.60 28.23
C ALA A 209 -19.54 16.89 27.40
N GLY A 210 -19.36 15.59 27.08
CA GLY A 210 -20.34 14.78 26.37
C GLY A 210 -21.48 14.22 27.23
N ALA A 211 -21.33 14.19 28.55
CA ALA A 211 -22.36 13.73 29.49
C ALA A 211 -23.32 14.83 29.93
N ALA A 212 -23.09 16.08 29.50
CA ALA A 212 -23.86 17.26 29.87
C ALA A 212 -24.79 17.79 28.75
N GLN A 213 -24.91 17.09 27.64
CA GLN A 213 -25.83 17.31 26.54
C GLN A 213 -26.83 16.16 26.40
#